data_5440e9131a02959f8f14e672bf2dbd37
#
_entry.id   5440e9131a02959f8f14e672bf2dbd37
#
_cell.length_a   1.000
_cell.length_b   1.000
_cell.length_c   1.000
_cell.angle_alpha   90.00
_cell.angle_beta   90.00
_cell.angle_gamma   90.00
#
_symmetry.space_group_name_H-M   'P 1'
#
loop_
_entity.id
_entity.type
_entity.pdbx_description
1 polymer ?
#
loop_
_entity_poly.entity_id
_entity_poly.type
_entity_poly.pdbx_seq_one_letter_code
_entity_poly.pdbx_strand_id
1 'polypeptide(L)'
;ATTEIYTLSLHDALPIFLNFQTMICDLTGMEIANSSLLDEATAAAEAMTMACNLARGKKHVFLVSDDVNPQTINVVKTRAEPLNLKVIVDNPSNFRFDENVFGLLIQYPSAEGVVSVNSKMMEKAQASGSVVIVAADLLSLCLIKPPGEWGADIVIGNSQRFGVPMGFGGPHAAFIATKEKFKRCLPGRLVGVSQDVHGNPALRLAMQTREQHIRRDRATSNICTAQVLLAIMASMYAVYHGPNKLRQIAERVNYLTSVLHSSLVSGGYTVNSKSFFDTIKVAKKDKKVIEKALKKKFNFWDYGDSIGISIDETATNSDIGKLIDFFEIEWVEPVGSSTPPSLVRRSDYLTHPVFNTY
;
A
#
# COMPACT_ATOMS: atom_id res chain seq x y z
N ALA A 1 -15.76 -0.06 37.15
CA ALA A 1 -15.06 -1.25 36.63
C ALA A 1 -14.88 -1.20 35.10
N THR A 2 -15.91 -0.82 34.32
CA THR A 2 -15.83 -0.71 32.86
C THR A 2 -14.93 0.40 32.37
N THR A 3 -14.83 1.51 33.11
CA THR A 3 -14.00 2.66 32.73
C THR A 3 -12.51 2.37 32.89
N GLU A 4 -12.10 1.60 33.87
CA GLU A 4 -10.70 1.19 34.08
C GLU A 4 -10.20 0.23 33.00
N ILE A 5 -11.05 -0.72 32.56
CA ILE A 5 -10.70 -1.68 31.49
C ILE A 5 -10.47 -0.93 30.17
N TYR A 6 -11.28 0.08 29.85
CA TYR A 6 -11.09 0.90 28.64
C TYR A 6 -9.83 1.77 28.72
N THR A 7 -9.49 2.27 29.89
CA THR A 7 -8.30 3.11 30.09
C THR A 7 -7.02 2.29 30.00
N LEU A 8 -6.98 1.10 30.58
CA LEU A 8 -5.87 0.15 30.48
C LEU A 8 -5.64 -0.28 29.02
N SER A 9 -6.69 -0.67 28.31
CA SER A 9 -6.59 -1.08 26.90
C SER A 9 -6.05 0.05 25.97
N LEU A 10 -6.39 1.30 26.23
CA LEU A 10 -5.87 2.42 25.47
C LEU A 10 -4.39 2.69 25.77
N HIS A 11 -3.98 2.59 27.02
CA HIS A 11 -2.57 2.73 27.42
C HIS A 11 -1.69 1.62 26.82
N ASP A 12 -2.17 0.38 26.79
CA ASP A 12 -1.45 -0.75 26.21
C ASP A 12 -1.34 -0.67 24.70
N ALA A 13 -2.30 -0.06 24.01
CA ALA A 13 -2.32 0.09 22.57
C ALA A 13 -1.38 1.19 22.05
N LEU A 14 -1.12 2.26 22.81
CA LEU A 14 -0.31 3.39 22.35
C LEU A 14 1.13 3.00 21.95
N PRO A 15 1.86 2.15 22.73
CA PRO A 15 3.19 1.70 22.31
C PRO A 15 3.15 0.94 20.98
N ILE A 16 2.14 0.09 20.79
CA ILE A 16 2.00 -0.73 19.59
C ILE A 16 1.64 0.14 18.39
N PHE A 17 0.83 1.17 18.57
CA PHE A 17 0.56 2.15 17.52
C PHE A 17 1.81 2.95 17.13
N LEU A 18 2.67 3.26 18.08
CA LEU A 18 3.95 3.89 17.77
C LEU A 18 4.83 2.96 16.94
N ASN A 19 4.86 1.66 17.27
CA ASN A 19 5.56 0.66 16.46
C ASN A 19 4.96 0.54 15.05
N PHE A 20 3.62 0.58 14.92
CA PHE A 20 2.96 0.60 13.61
C PHE A 20 3.37 1.83 12.78
N GLN A 21 3.35 3.02 13.35
CA GLN A 21 3.77 4.25 12.68
C GLN A 21 5.24 4.17 12.23
N THR A 22 6.12 3.68 13.11
CA THR A 22 7.55 3.50 12.80
C THR A 22 7.75 2.51 11.66
N MET A 23 7.06 1.37 11.71
CA MET A 23 7.07 0.35 10.65
C MET A 23 6.67 0.94 9.29
N ILE A 24 5.57 1.70 9.25
CA ILE A 24 5.10 2.33 8.01
C ILE A 24 6.10 3.36 7.50
N CYS A 25 6.63 4.23 8.36
CA CYS A 25 7.64 5.22 7.96
C CYS A 25 8.87 4.55 7.36
N ASP A 26 9.42 3.54 8.04
CA ASP A 26 10.62 2.83 7.60
C ASP A 26 10.42 2.11 6.27
N LEU A 27 9.30 1.40 6.10
CA LEU A 27 9.03 0.67 4.87
C LEU A 27 8.77 1.61 3.70
N THR A 28 8.02 2.68 3.89
CA THR A 28 7.64 3.62 2.82
C THR A 28 8.69 4.68 2.51
N GLY A 29 9.70 4.84 3.39
CA GLY A 29 10.69 5.91 3.30
C GLY A 29 10.10 7.31 3.58
N MET A 30 8.98 7.37 4.33
CA MET A 30 8.30 8.63 4.69
C MET A 30 8.64 9.07 6.12
N GLU A 31 8.44 10.36 6.40
CA GLU A 31 8.87 10.97 7.66
C GLU A 31 7.85 10.80 8.80
N ILE A 32 6.57 10.67 8.47
CA ILE A 32 5.49 10.53 9.45
C ILE A 32 4.34 9.69 8.90
N ALA A 33 3.75 8.82 9.73
CA ALA A 33 2.59 8.00 9.41
C ALA A 33 1.53 8.07 10.49
N ASN A 34 0.28 7.84 10.12
CA ASN A 34 -0.83 7.74 11.07
C ASN A 34 -0.90 6.35 11.74
N SER A 35 -1.81 6.22 12.71
CA SER A 35 -2.04 4.99 13.48
C SER A 35 -3.16 4.12 12.91
N SER A 36 -3.29 4.04 11.59
CA SER A 36 -4.18 3.27 10.75
C SER A 36 -5.43 4.00 10.23
N LEU A 37 -5.93 3.48 9.13
CA LEU A 37 -7.21 3.80 8.48
C LEU A 37 -7.99 2.51 8.19
N LEU A 38 -9.16 2.62 7.56
CA LEU A 38 -10.04 1.48 7.27
C LEU A 38 -9.43 0.53 6.24
N ASP A 39 -9.25 1.00 5.02
CA ASP A 39 -8.72 0.27 3.87
C ASP A 39 -7.94 1.19 2.92
N GLU A 40 -7.27 0.61 1.93
CA GLU A 40 -6.47 1.35 0.94
C GLU A 40 -7.32 2.37 0.16
N ALA A 41 -8.52 1.98 -0.26
CA ALA A 41 -9.39 2.83 -1.06
C ALA A 41 -9.82 4.08 -0.27
N THR A 42 -10.16 3.92 1.01
CA THR A 42 -10.44 5.03 1.92
C THR A 42 -9.20 5.88 2.14
N ALA A 43 -8.03 5.28 2.33
CA ALA A 43 -6.77 6.00 2.48
C ALA A 43 -6.44 6.83 1.23
N ALA A 44 -6.70 6.30 0.02
CA ALA A 44 -6.52 7.03 -1.24
C ALA A 44 -7.47 8.24 -1.34
N ALA A 45 -8.72 8.08 -0.95
CA ALA A 45 -9.70 9.17 -0.93
C ALA A 45 -9.35 10.25 0.11
N GLU A 46 -8.88 9.86 1.29
CA GLU A 46 -8.37 10.80 2.29
C GLU A 46 -7.10 11.52 1.80
N ALA A 47 -6.20 10.82 1.11
CA ALA A 47 -5.00 11.42 0.51
C ALA A 47 -5.36 12.42 -0.60
N MET A 48 -6.37 12.13 -1.43
CA MET A 48 -6.91 13.08 -2.41
C MET A 48 -7.44 14.34 -1.70
N THR A 49 -8.24 14.19 -0.65
CA THR A 49 -8.78 15.32 0.13
C THR A 49 -7.65 16.12 0.78
N MET A 50 -6.65 15.45 1.33
CA MET A 50 -5.46 16.08 1.89
C MET A 50 -4.70 16.89 0.83
N ALA A 51 -4.49 16.33 -0.36
CA ALA A 51 -3.83 17.03 -1.47
C ALA A 51 -4.61 18.27 -1.94
N CYS A 52 -5.94 18.19 -2.01
CA CYS A 52 -6.82 19.32 -2.31
C CYS A 52 -6.69 20.45 -1.27
N ASN A 53 -6.65 20.09 0.01
CA ASN A 53 -6.47 21.04 1.11
C ASN A 53 -5.09 21.71 1.06
N LEU A 54 -4.03 20.98 0.70
CA LEU A 54 -2.69 21.54 0.49
C LEU A 54 -2.66 22.56 -0.65
N ALA A 55 -3.47 22.34 -1.71
CA ALA A 55 -3.66 23.28 -2.80
C ALA A 55 -4.62 24.44 -2.43
N ARG A 56 -5.08 24.52 -1.18
CA ARG A 56 -6.00 25.57 -0.65
C ARG A 56 -7.31 25.68 -1.43
N GLY A 57 -7.81 24.57 -2.00
CA GLY A 57 -9.05 24.52 -2.76
C GLY A 57 -9.04 25.34 -4.06
N LYS A 58 -7.87 25.75 -4.55
CA LYS A 58 -7.73 26.54 -5.79
C LYS A 58 -7.70 25.72 -7.05
N LYS A 59 -7.46 24.44 -6.92
CA LYS A 59 -7.31 23.46 -8.00
C LYS A 59 -8.38 22.37 -7.84
N HIS A 60 -8.90 21.83 -8.94
CA HIS A 60 -10.07 20.94 -8.89
C HIS A 60 -9.88 19.61 -9.66
N VAL A 61 -8.69 19.36 -10.23
CA VAL A 61 -8.42 18.15 -11.02
C VAL A 61 -7.49 17.22 -10.26
N PHE A 62 -7.89 15.96 -10.15
CA PHE A 62 -7.12 14.87 -9.59
C PHE A 62 -6.89 13.80 -10.65
N LEU A 63 -5.64 13.43 -10.89
CA LEU A 63 -5.26 12.40 -11.86
C LEU A 63 -5.14 11.05 -11.14
N VAL A 64 -5.64 9.99 -11.76
CA VAL A 64 -5.52 8.63 -11.23
C VAL A 64 -5.04 7.72 -12.35
N SER A 65 -3.99 6.95 -12.09
CA SER A 65 -3.52 5.95 -13.04
C SER A 65 -4.58 4.88 -13.28
N ASP A 66 -4.75 4.46 -14.52
CA ASP A 66 -5.69 3.42 -14.93
C ASP A 66 -5.31 2.03 -14.40
N ASP A 67 -4.07 1.85 -13.95
CA ASP A 67 -3.53 0.64 -13.34
C ASP A 67 -3.60 0.63 -11.79
N VAL A 68 -4.32 1.58 -11.18
CA VAL A 68 -4.72 1.53 -9.77
C VAL A 68 -5.86 0.52 -9.59
N ASN A 69 -5.92 -0.13 -8.43
CA ASN A 69 -7.00 -1.06 -8.11
C ASN A 69 -8.39 -0.46 -8.39
N PRO A 70 -9.28 -1.16 -9.14
CA PRO A 70 -10.58 -0.62 -9.54
C PRO A 70 -11.46 -0.19 -8.36
N GLN A 71 -11.38 -0.89 -7.23
CA GLN A 71 -12.09 -0.53 -6.01
C GLN A 71 -11.61 0.81 -5.47
N THR A 72 -10.31 1.05 -5.48
CA THR A 72 -9.69 2.31 -5.04
C THR A 72 -10.13 3.45 -5.96
N ILE A 73 -10.12 3.26 -7.28
CA ILE A 73 -10.62 4.25 -8.25
C ILE A 73 -12.07 4.63 -7.97
N ASN A 74 -12.93 3.64 -7.71
CA ASN A 74 -14.35 3.87 -7.47
C ASN A 74 -14.61 4.66 -6.17
N VAL A 75 -13.92 4.34 -5.09
CA VAL A 75 -14.03 5.08 -3.82
C VAL A 75 -13.52 6.50 -3.97
N VAL A 76 -12.39 6.72 -4.67
CA VAL A 76 -11.85 8.05 -4.95
C VAL A 76 -12.87 8.89 -5.74
N LYS A 77 -13.50 8.33 -6.79
CA LYS A 77 -14.56 9.01 -7.57
C LYS A 77 -15.77 9.36 -6.69
N THR A 78 -16.26 8.41 -5.89
CA THR A 78 -17.40 8.61 -4.98
C THR A 78 -17.12 9.73 -3.96
N ARG A 79 -15.91 9.80 -3.44
CA ARG A 79 -15.50 10.83 -2.46
C ARG A 79 -15.22 12.18 -3.11
N ALA A 80 -14.84 12.21 -4.39
CA ALA A 80 -14.61 13.43 -5.15
C ALA A 80 -15.90 14.18 -5.52
N GLU A 81 -16.98 13.43 -5.81
CA GLU A 81 -18.24 13.98 -6.30
C GLU A 81 -18.84 15.07 -5.37
N PRO A 82 -19.08 14.84 -4.07
CA PRO A 82 -19.64 15.86 -3.18
C PRO A 82 -18.70 17.05 -2.94
N LEU A 83 -17.43 16.93 -3.28
CA LEU A 83 -16.43 17.99 -3.18
C LEU A 83 -16.29 18.78 -4.50
N ASN A 84 -17.09 18.46 -5.53
CA ASN A 84 -16.98 19.02 -6.87
C ASN A 84 -15.56 18.91 -7.46
N LEU A 85 -14.86 17.82 -7.18
CA LEU A 85 -13.53 17.52 -7.72
C LEU A 85 -13.66 16.66 -8.97
N LYS A 86 -12.90 17.00 -10.02
CA LYS A 86 -12.83 16.22 -11.25
C LYS A 86 -11.74 15.16 -11.14
N VAL A 87 -12.11 13.88 -11.16
CA VAL A 87 -11.18 12.76 -11.24
C VAL A 87 -11.02 12.34 -12.70
N ILE A 88 -9.77 12.34 -13.19
CA ILE A 88 -9.40 11.86 -14.52
C ILE A 88 -8.61 10.57 -14.35
N VAL A 89 -9.14 9.47 -14.88
CA VAL A 89 -8.48 8.15 -14.89
C VAL A 89 -7.94 7.92 -16.28
N ASP A 90 -6.62 7.77 -16.41
CA ASP A 90 -5.96 7.56 -17.69
C ASP A 90 -4.58 6.90 -17.47
N ASN A 91 -3.96 6.46 -18.55
CA ASN A 91 -2.58 6.00 -18.51
C ASN A 91 -1.64 7.14 -18.09
N PRO A 92 -0.70 6.90 -17.17
CA PRO A 92 0.22 7.95 -16.69
C PRO A 92 1.02 8.66 -17.77
N SER A 93 1.24 8.02 -18.94
CA SER A 93 1.90 8.65 -20.08
C SER A 93 1.09 9.79 -20.72
N ASN A 94 -0.23 9.78 -20.54
CA ASN A 94 -1.16 10.79 -21.06
C ASN A 94 -1.41 11.93 -20.07
N PHE A 95 -0.90 11.86 -18.84
CA PHE A 95 -1.13 12.87 -17.82
C PHE A 95 -0.63 14.25 -18.27
N ARG A 96 -1.52 15.23 -18.15
CA ARG A 96 -1.21 16.65 -18.41
C ARG A 96 -1.30 17.41 -17.10
N PHE A 97 -0.23 18.06 -16.73
CA PHE A 97 -0.11 18.84 -15.50
C PHE A 97 -0.30 20.32 -15.80
N ASP A 98 -1.55 20.76 -15.80
CA ASP A 98 -1.91 22.17 -15.89
C ASP A 98 -2.11 22.81 -14.51
N GLU A 99 -2.46 24.09 -14.49
CA GLU A 99 -2.65 24.86 -13.25
C GLU A 99 -3.80 24.37 -12.37
N ASN A 100 -4.74 23.57 -12.92
CA ASN A 100 -5.89 23.02 -12.19
C ASN A 100 -5.61 21.68 -11.50
N VAL A 101 -4.51 21.00 -11.85
CA VAL A 101 -4.15 19.71 -11.28
C VAL A 101 -3.54 19.90 -9.89
N PHE A 102 -4.18 19.37 -8.85
CA PHE A 102 -3.67 19.46 -7.49
C PHE A 102 -2.90 18.22 -7.04
N GLY A 103 -3.10 17.08 -7.68
CA GLY A 103 -2.41 15.85 -7.30
C GLY A 103 -2.70 14.69 -8.25
N LEU A 104 -1.96 13.61 -8.02
CA LEU A 104 -2.12 12.35 -8.75
C LEU A 104 -1.99 11.16 -7.82
N LEU A 105 -2.63 10.04 -8.21
CA LEU A 105 -2.51 8.75 -7.56
C LEU A 105 -1.98 7.73 -8.55
N ILE A 106 -0.92 7.02 -8.17
CA ILE A 106 -0.36 5.86 -8.88
C ILE A 106 -0.27 4.66 -7.94
N GLN A 107 -0.19 3.46 -8.50
CA GLN A 107 -0.06 2.19 -7.76
C GLN A 107 1.36 1.61 -7.94
N TYR A 108 1.96 1.08 -6.86
CA TYR A 108 3.33 0.55 -6.87
C TYR A 108 3.49 -0.65 -5.92
N PRO A 109 3.65 -1.90 -6.44
CA PRO A 109 3.46 -2.29 -7.84
C PRO A 109 2.06 -1.96 -8.35
N SER A 110 1.87 -1.86 -9.68
CA SER A 110 0.54 -1.60 -10.26
C SER A 110 -0.43 -2.76 -9.98
N ALA A 111 -1.73 -2.55 -10.17
CA ALA A 111 -2.73 -3.60 -10.00
C ALA A 111 -2.50 -4.80 -10.96
N GLU A 112 -1.80 -4.58 -12.06
CA GLU A 112 -1.38 -5.62 -12.99
C GLU A 112 -0.02 -6.27 -12.61
N GLY A 113 0.57 -5.88 -11.47
CA GLY A 113 1.81 -6.41 -10.92
C GLY A 113 3.09 -5.73 -11.41
N VAL A 114 3.01 -4.72 -12.27
CA VAL A 114 4.20 -4.09 -12.88
C VAL A 114 4.95 -3.22 -11.87
N VAL A 115 6.26 -3.45 -11.74
CA VAL A 115 7.17 -2.63 -10.94
C VAL A 115 7.87 -1.61 -11.85
N SER A 116 7.38 -0.37 -11.83
CA SER A 116 7.96 0.71 -12.63
C SER A 116 7.77 2.08 -11.97
N VAL A 117 8.65 3.03 -12.27
CA VAL A 117 8.54 4.44 -11.88
C VAL A 117 8.79 5.31 -13.10
N ASN A 118 7.83 6.15 -13.44
CA ASN A 118 7.97 7.10 -14.54
C ASN A 118 8.60 8.42 -14.04
N SER A 119 9.93 8.51 -14.07
CA SER A 119 10.68 9.68 -13.59
C SER A 119 10.27 10.99 -14.27
N LYS A 120 10.00 10.95 -15.60
CA LYS A 120 9.57 12.14 -16.35
C LYS A 120 8.20 12.65 -15.91
N MET A 121 7.28 11.75 -15.60
CA MET A 121 5.97 12.11 -15.05
C MET A 121 6.15 12.73 -13.66
N MET A 122 6.99 12.16 -12.82
CA MET A 122 7.28 12.68 -11.48
C MET A 122 7.86 14.10 -11.52
N GLU A 123 8.83 14.35 -12.40
CA GLU A 123 9.41 15.67 -12.61
C GLU A 123 8.34 16.70 -13.03
N LYS A 124 7.47 16.34 -13.97
CA LYS A 124 6.36 17.21 -14.41
C LYS A 124 5.37 17.50 -13.26
N ALA A 125 4.99 16.49 -12.49
CA ALA A 125 4.10 16.65 -11.35
C ALA A 125 4.70 17.61 -10.31
N GLN A 126 5.98 17.43 -9.96
CA GLN A 126 6.68 18.28 -9.02
C GLN A 126 6.81 19.72 -9.53
N ALA A 127 7.14 19.92 -10.82
CA ALA A 127 7.25 21.24 -11.43
C ALA A 127 5.91 22.00 -11.43
N SER A 128 4.77 21.32 -11.58
CA SER A 128 3.43 21.90 -11.52
C SER A 128 2.95 22.16 -10.07
N GLY A 129 3.69 21.70 -9.07
CA GLY A 129 3.29 21.72 -7.67
C GLY A 129 2.12 20.79 -7.34
N SER A 130 1.92 19.74 -8.16
CA SER A 130 0.95 18.68 -7.89
C SER A 130 1.47 17.70 -6.83
N VAL A 131 0.61 17.30 -5.91
CA VAL A 131 0.95 16.33 -4.85
C VAL A 131 1.00 14.92 -5.42
N VAL A 132 2.11 14.23 -5.23
CA VAL A 132 2.29 12.85 -5.70
C VAL A 132 1.89 11.87 -4.60
N ILE A 133 0.85 11.08 -4.88
CA ILE A 133 0.33 10.03 -3.98
C ILE A 133 0.63 8.67 -4.59
N VAL A 134 1.17 7.77 -3.78
CA VAL A 134 1.52 6.40 -4.20
C VAL A 134 0.79 5.41 -3.31
N ALA A 135 -0.01 4.54 -3.91
CA ALA A 135 -0.54 3.35 -3.26
C ALA A 135 0.52 2.24 -3.35
N ALA A 136 0.97 1.73 -2.21
CA ALA A 136 2.10 0.80 -2.15
C ALA A 136 1.78 -0.47 -1.35
N ASP A 137 2.28 -1.60 -1.84
CA ASP A 137 2.28 -2.86 -1.10
C ASP A 137 3.49 -2.94 -0.16
N LEU A 138 3.25 -3.03 1.14
CA LEU A 138 4.31 -3.02 2.17
C LEU A 138 5.30 -4.17 2.04
N LEU A 139 4.85 -5.36 1.64
CA LEU A 139 5.76 -6.51 1.54
C LEU A 139 6.72 -6.34 0.36
N SER A 140 6.24 -5.80 -0.75
CA SER A 140 7.10 -5.49 -1.90
C SER A 140 8.20 -4.49 -1.53
N LEU A 141 7.90 -3.52 -0.64
CA LEU A 141 8.87 -2.52 -0.19
C LEU A 141 10.02 -3.10 0.65
N CYS A 142 9.96 -4.37 1.04
CA CYS A 142 11.14 -5.06 1.58
C CYS A 142 12.22 -5.31 0.51
N LEU A 143 11.86 -5.33 -0.79
CA LEU A 143 12.76 -5.61 -1.91
C LEU A 143 12.92 -4.45 -2.88
N ILE A 144 11.86 -3.66 -3.08
CA ILE A 144 11.86 -2.57 -4.06
C ILE A 144 11.99 -1.22 -3.38
N LYS A 145 12.57 -0.27 -4.12
CA LYS A 145 12.88 1.08 -3.63
C LYS A 145 11.62 1.79 -3.12
N PRO A 146 11.61 2.28 -1.87
CA PRO A 146 10.42 2.87 -1.28
C PRO A 146 10.03 4.20 -1.94
N PRO A 147 8.72 4.52 -2.00
CA PRO A 147 8.22 5.72 -2.67
C PRO A 147 8.78 7.03 -2.13
N GLY A 148 9.09 7.12 -0.84
CA GLY A 148 9.70 8.31 -0.23
C GLY A 148 11.05 8.66 -0.85
N GLU A 149 11.84 7.66 -1.28
CA GLU A 149 13.17 7.85 -1.85
C GLU A 149 13.17 8.32 -3.32
N TRP A 150 12.05 8.23 -4.03
CA TRP A 150 11.94 8.70 -5.40
C TRP A 150 10.92 9.82 -5.57
N GLY A 151 10.53 10.46 -4.46
CA GLY A 151 9.88 11.77 -4.50
C GLY A 151 8.38 11.77 -4.25
N ALA A 152 7.77 10.69 -3.77
CA ALA A 152 6.39 10.70 -3.31
C ALA A 152 6.19 11.76 -2.20
N ASP A 153 5.02 12.39 -2.18
CA ASP A 153 4.62 13.30 -1.13
C ASP A 153 3.75 12.63 -0.07
N ILE A 154 2.95 11.66 -0.51
CA ILE A 154 2.07 10.84 0.33
C ILE A 154 2.18 9.40 -0.15
N VAL A 155 2.26 8.47 0.79
CA VAL A 155 2.19 7.02 0.51
C VAL A 155 1.02 6.45 1.29
N ILE A 156 0.16 5.71 0.60
CA ILE A 156 -0.97 5.00 1.20
C ILE A 156 -0.84 3.51 0.90
N GLY A 157 -1.60 2.70 1.58
CA GLY A 157 -1.66 1.27 1.32
C GLY A 157 -2.37 0.53 2.43
N ASN A 158 -2.17 -0.78 2.46
CA ASN A 158 -2.80 -1.71 3.38
C ASN A 158 -1.75 -2.60 4.04
N SER A 159 -1.84 -2.80 5.34
CA SER A 159 -0.94 -3.68 6.09
C SER A 159 -1.43 -5.13 6.21
N GLN A 160 -2.45 -5.54 5.47
CA GLN A 160 -3.02 -6.89 5.53
C GLN A 160 -1.98 -7.99 5.32
N ARG A 161 -1.00 -7.78 4.44
CA ARG A 161 0.09 -8.72 4.16
C ARG A 161 0.98 -9.03 5.37
N PHE A 162 0.84 -8.26 6.44
CA PHE A 162 1.58 -8.47 7.68
C PHE A 162 0.72 -9.25 8.69
N GLY A 163 0.37 -10.48 8.33
CA GLY A 163 -0.28 -11.46 9.18
C GLY A 163 -1.78 -11.23 9.44
N VAL A 164 -2.44 -10.31 8.73
CA VAL A 164 -3.88 -10.09 8.87
C VAL A 164 -4.63 -11.01 7.92
N PRO A 165 -5.47 -11.94 8.40
CA PRO A 165 -6.20 -12.87 7.54
C PRO A 165 -7.26 -12.14 6.70
N MET A 166 -7.55 -12.68 5.51
CA MET A 166 -8.59 -12.13 4.63
C MET A 166 -9.99 -12.16 5.26
N GLY A 167 -10.28 -13.12 6.14
CA GLY A 167 -11.48 -13.15 6.98
C GLY A 167 -12.80 -12.97 6.22
N PHE A 168 -12.93 -13.56 5.03
CA PHE A 168 -14.11 -13.40 4.16
C PHE A 168 -14.42 -11.94 3.78
N GLY A 169 -13.40 -11.16 3.52
CA GLY A 169 -13.52 -9.74 3.19
C GLY A 169 -13.64 -8.83 4.42
N GLY A 170 -13.14 -9.27 5.56
CA GLY A 170 -13.06 -8.47 6.80
C GLY A 170 -12.21 -7.21 6.64
N PRO A 171 -12.23 -6.32 7.65
CA PRO A 171 -11.56 -5.04 7.57
C PRO A 171 -10.04 -5.19 7.49
N HIS A 172 -9.40 -4.18 6.92
CA HIS A 172 -7.96 -4.07 6.78
C HIS A 172 -7.43 -2.94 7.67
N ALA A 173 -6.13 -2.95 7.99
CA ALA A 173 -5.47 -1.79 8.56
C ALA A 173 -4.70 -1.08 7.45
N ALA A 174 -5.32 -0.06 6.89
CA ALA A 174 -4.65 0.82 5.94
C ALA A 174 -3.80 1.86 6.66
N PHE A 175 -2.98 2.55 5.90
CA PHE A 175 -2.13 3.61 6.39
C PHE A 175 -2.07 4.78 5.42
N ILE A 176 -1.66 5.92 5.95
CA ILE A 176 -1.21 7.07 5.18
C ILE A 176 0.07 7.61 5.83
N ALA A 177 1.11 7.78 5.02
CA ALA A 177 2.38 8.33 5.42
C ALA A 177 2.74 9.52 4.53
N THR A 178 3.45 10.50 5.08
CA THR A 178 3.74 11.75 4.38
C THR A 178 5.01 12.42 4.89
N LYS A 179 5.40 13.52 4.23
CA LYS A 179 6.48 14.39 4.68
C LYS A 179 6.07 15.16 5.94
N GLU A 180 7.01 15.41 6.85
CA GLU A 180 6.80 16.11 8.11
C GLU A 180 6.10 17.47 7.93
N LYS A 181 6.42 18.20 6.87
CA LYS A 181 5.80 19.49 6.52
C LYS A 181 4.28 19.44 6.35
N PHE A 182 3.72 18.25 6.05
CA PHE A 182 2.28 18.06 5.83
C PHE A 182 1.53 17.48 7.04
N LYS A 183 2.21 17.23 8.15
CA LYS A 183 1.64 16.58 9.35
C LYS A 183 0.33 17.20 9.86
N ARG A 184 0.13 18.50 9.68
CA ARG A 184 -1.11 19.18 10.11
C ARG A 184 -2.34 18.81 9.28
N CYS A 185 -2.15 18.28 8.07
CA CYS A 185 -3.20 17.86 7.17
C CYS A 185 -3.41 16.34 7.17
N LEU A 186 -2.57 15.57 7.88
CA LEU A 186 -2.62 14.13 7.95
C LEU A 186 -3.93 13.66 8.62
N PRO A 187 -4.77 12.82 7.96
CA PRO A 187 -5.96 12.26 8.58
C PRO A 187 -5.62 11.15 9.57
N GLY A 188 -6.58 10.81 10.43
CA GLY A 188 -6.42 9.75 11.42
C GLY A 188 -5.59 10.16 12.64
N ARG A 189 -5.44 9.23 13.55
CA ARG A 189 -4.74 9.46 14.84
C ARG A 189 -3.23 9.40 14.68
N LEU A 190 -2.57 10.18 15.51
CA LEU A 190 -1.12 10.16 15.69
C LEU A 190 -0.80 9.90 17.15
N VAL A 191 0.08 8.95 17.40
CA VAL A 191 0.70 8.73 18.70
C VAL A 191 2.06 9.44 18.71
N GLY A 192 2.34 10.12 19.81
CA GLY A 192 3.61 10.80 20.03
C GLY A 192 4.17 10.51 21.41
N VAL A 193 5.47 10.63 21.53
CA VAL A 193 6.20 10.56 22.80
C VAL A 193 6.20 11.95 23.46
N SER A 194 5.86 12.00 24.73
CA SER A 194 5.85 13.19 25.58
C SER A 194 6.53 12.86 26.90
N GLN A 195 6.42 13.72 27.86
CA GLN A 195 6.87 13.49 29.23
C GLN A 195 5.69 13.65 30.20
N ASP A 196 5.69 12.85 31.25
CA ASP A 196 4.78 12.99 32.36
C ASP A 196 5.21 14.13 33.31
N VAL A 197 4.46 14.34 34.40
CA VAL A 197 4.75 15.35 35.40
C VAL A 197 6.08 15.13 36.12
N HIS A 198 6.61 13.93 36.10
CA HIS A 198 7.89 13.55 36.71
C HIS A 198 9.07 13.53 35.72
N GLY A 199 8.82 13.88 34.45
CA GLY A 199 9.83 13.89 33.40
C GLY A 199 10.08 12.52 32.74
N ASN A 200 9.29 11.48 33.05
CA ASN A 200 9.41 10.18 32.42
C ASN A 200 8.76 10.19 31.02
N PRO A 201 9.25 9.38 30.05
CA PRO A 201 8.61 9.23 28.77
C PRO A 201 7.16 8.77 28.91
N ALA A 202 6.23 9.46 28.27
CA ALA A 202 4.81 9.14 28.29
C ALA A 202 4.24 9.21 26.87
N LEU A 203 3.44 8.22 26.51
CA LEU A 203 2.77 8.16 25.21
C LEU A 203 1.43 8.90 25.28
N ARG A 204 1.11 9.62 24.22
CA ARG A 204 -0.19 10.30 24.08
C ARG A 204 -0.61 10.42 22.63
N LEU A 205 -1.90 10.68 22.42
CA LEU A 205 -2.37 11.14 21.11
C LEU A 205 -1.79 12.54 20.83
N ALA A 206 -1.11 12.67 19.70
CA ALA A 206 -0.48 13.90 19.26
C ALA A 206 -1.38 14.70 18.31
N MET A 207 -1.23 16.03 18.30
CA MET A 207 -1.90 16.94 17.36
C MET A 207 -3.44 16.79 17.33
N GLN A 208 -4.07 16.56 18.46
CA GLN A 208 -5.53 16.35 18.62
C GLN A 208 -6.39 17.53 18.11
N THR A 209 -5.81 18.72 17.94
CA THR A 209 -6.52 19.89 17.38
C THR A 209 -7.02 19.67 15.94
N ARG A 210 -6.59 18.60 15.26
CA ARG A 210 -7.09 18.20 13.93
C ARG A 210 -8.34 17.34 14.02
N GLU A 211 -8.62 16.75 15.19
CA GLU A 211 -9.64 15.72 15.38
C GLU A 211 -11.03 16.29 15.58
N GLN A 212 -12.05 15.50 15.25
CA GLN A 212 -13.45 15.88 15.24
C GLN A 212 -13.97 16.29 16.64
N HIS A 213 -13.51 15.66 17.71
CA HIS A 213 -13.94 15.99 19.07
C HIS A 213 -13.52 17.40 19.53
N ILE A 214 -12.50 17.99 18.87
CA ILE A 214 -12.07 19.37 19.13
C ILE A 214 -12.60 20.34 18.06
N ARG A 215 -12.40 20.03 16.78
CA ARG A 215 -12.73 20.94 15.68
C ARG A 215 -14.12 20.78 15.10
N ARG A 216 -14.83 19.72 15.46
CA ARG A 216 -16.19 19.40 14.99
C ARG A 216 -16.25 19.36 13.46
N ASP A 217 -17.08 20.19 12.84
CA ASP A 217 -17.26 20.35 11.39
C ASP A 217 -16.01 20.83 10.64
N ARG A 218 -15.05 21.44 11.35
CA ARG A 218 -13.77 21.92 10.81
C ARG A 218 -12.62 20.92 10.99
N ALA A 219 -12.91 19.68 11.39
CA ALA A 219 -11.88 18.66 11.54
C ALA A 219 -11.19 18.37 10.19
N THR A 220 -9.94 17.97 10.24
CA THR A 220 -9.16 17.60 9.04
C THR A 220 -9.76 16.36 8.36
N SER A 221 -10.32 15.45 9.15
CA SER A 221 -10.98 14.23 8.70
C SER A 221 -12.04 13.80 9.71
N ASN A 222 -13.09 13.11 9.24
CA ASN A 222 -14.13 12.53 10.09
C ASN A 222 -13.76 11.11 10.57
N ILE A 223 -12.53 10.67 10.38
CA ILE A 223 -12.07 9.37 10.87
C ILE A 223 -11.94 9.42 12.39
N CYS A 224 -12.85 8.72 13.06
CA CYS A 224 -12.92 8.66 14.52
C CYS A 224 -12.17 7.46 15.09
N THR A 225 -12.24 6.31 14.44
CA THR A 225 -11.71 5.03 14.94
C THR A 225 -10.74 4.43 13.93
N ALA A 226 -9.53 4.13 14.40
CA ALA A 226 -8.55 3.35 13.67
C ALA A 226 -8.90 1.85 13.71
N GLN A 227 -8.32 1.06 12.82
CA GLN A 227 -8.37 -0.41 12.84
C GLN A 227 -7.36 -0.96 13.86
N VAL A 228 -7.69 -0.80 15.14
CA VAL A 228 -6.75 -1.00 16.27
C VAL A 228 -6.16 -2.41 16.27
N LEU A 229 -7.02 -3.44 16.33
CA LEU A 229 -6.55 -4.83 16.45
C LEU A 229 -5.74 -5.29 15.24
N LEU A 230 -6.13 -4.89 14.04
CA LEU A 230 -5.44 -5.27 12.81
C LEU A 230 -4.10 -4.54 12.67
N ALA A 231 -4.02 -3.28 13.09
CA ALA A 231 -2.76 -2.53 13.16
C ALA A 231 -1.81 -3.15 14.21
N ILE A 232 -2.36 -3.62 15.34
CA ILE A 232 -1.60 -4.38 16.35
C ILE A 232 -1.04 -5.66 15.73
N MET A 233 -1.87 -6.45 15.04
CA MET A 233 -1.43 -7.69 14.38
C MET A 233 -0.30 -7.42 13.39
N ALA A 234 -0.47 -6.43 12.50
CA ALA A 234 0.53 -6.08 11.51
C ALA A 234 1.85 -5.60 12.13
N SER A 235 1.76 -4.78 13.17
CA SER A 235 2.93 -4.31 13.92
C SER A 235 3.66 -5.46 14.62
N MET A 236 2.93 -6.35 15.29
CA MET A 236 3.52 -7.51 15.97
C MET A 236 4.10 -8.53 15.00
N TYR A 237 3.52 -8.67 13.81
CA TYR A 237 4.10 -9.48 12.73
C TYR A 237 5.49 -8.96 12.35
N ALA A 238 5.62 -7.64 12.19
CA ALA A 238 6.92 -7.02 11.89
C ALA A 238 7.92 -7.15 13.05
N VAL A 239 7.46 -7.01 14.30
CA VAL A 239 8.29 -7.23 15.49
C VAL A 239 8.78 -8.68 15.58
N TYR A 240 7.91 -9.65 15.33
CA TYR A 240 8.23 -11.07 15.40
C TYR A 240 9.21 -11.52 14.31
N HIS A 241 9.01 -11.08 13.08
CA HIS A 241 9.84 -11.48 11.95
C HIS A 241 11.12 -10.66 11.81
N GLY A 242 11.07 -9.39 12.18
CA GLY A 242 12.17 -8.45 11.96
C GLY A 242 12.47 -8.20 10.49
N PRO A 243 13.42 -7.30 10.17
CA PRO A 243 13.70 -6.91 8.79
C PRO A 243 14.21 -8.08 7.92
N ASN A 244 15.04 -8.96 8.49
CA ASN A 244 15.66 -10.05 7.73
C ASN A 244 14.65 -11.11 7.29
N LYS A 245 13.74 -11.53 8.18
CA LYS A 245 12.73 -12.53 7.83
C LYS A 245 11.63 -11.96 6.95
N LEU A 246 11.26 -10.70 7.12
CA LEU A 246 10.34 -10.02 6.19
C LEU A 246 10.94 -9.98 4.77
N ARG A 247 12.23 -9.68 4.65
CA ARG A 247 12.93 -9.77 3.36
C ARG A 247 12.88 -11.19 2.78
N GLN A 248 13.17 -12.21 3.58
CA GLN A 248 13.11 -13.61 3.14
C GLN A 248 11.69 -14.02 2.69
N ILE A 249 10.64 -13.57 3.38
CA ILE A 249 9.26 -13.80 2.98
C ILE A 249 8.98 -13.14 1.63
N ALA A 250 9.38 -11.89 1.45
CA ALA A 250 9.22 -11.17 0.18
C ALA A 250 10.02 -11.83 -0.97
N GLU A 251 11.26 -12.24 -0.71
CA GLU A 251 12.11 -12.96 -1.68
C GLU A 251 11.49 -14.27 -2.10
N ARG A 252 10.90 -15.02 -1.16
CA ARG A 252 10.19 -16.28 -1.46
C ARG A 252 8.97 -16.06 -2.33
N VAL A 253 8.14 -15.07 -2.01
CA VAL A 253 6.96 -14.70 -2.81
C VAL A 253 7.39 -14.33 -4.24
N ASN A 254 8.39 -13.47 -4.37
CA ASN A 254 8.91 -13.05 -5.66
C ASN A 254 9.54 -14.22 -6.44
N TYR A 255 10.26 -15.12 -5.77
CA TYR A 255 10.80 -16.32 -6.39
C TYR A 255 9.70 -17.23 -6.96
N LEU A 256 8.66 -17.54 -6.17
CA LEU A 256 7.54 -18.37 -6.62
C LEU A 256 6.81 -17.77 -7.82
N THR A 257 6.61 -16.44 -7.81
CA THR A 257 6.04 -15.71 -8.93
C THR A 257 6.96 -15.77 -10.15
N SER A 258 8.27 -15.68 -9.95
CA SER A 258 9.27 -15.75 -11.02
C SER A 258 9.33 -17.14 -11.67
N VAL A 259 9.17 -18.22 -10.89
CA VAL A 259 9.03 -19.58 -11.40
C VAL A 259 7.79 -19.68 -12.30
N LEU A 260 6.63 -19.23 -11.80
CA LEU A 260 5.39 -19.27 -12.58
C LEU A 260 5.51 -18.43 -13.86
N HIS A 261 6.09 -17.22 -13.78
CA HIS A 261 6.35 -16.37 -14.94
C HIS A 261 7.23 -17.08 -15.99
N SER A 262 8.38 -17.63 -15.56
CA SER A 262 9.33 -18.30 -16.46
C SER A 262 8.70 -19.52 -17.13
N SER A 263 7.94 -20.30 -16.37
CA SER A 263 7.22 -21.49 -16.86
C SER A 263 6.15 -21.11 -17.89
N LEU A 264 5.37 -20.06 -17.63
CA LEU A 264 4.36 -19.57 -18.57
C LEU A 264 4.98 -19.04 -19.87
N VAL A 265 6.06 -18.26 -19.76
CA VAL A 265 6.77 -17.73 -20.94
C VAL A 265 7.36 -18.89 -21.76
N SER A 266 8.00 -19.87 -21.13
CA SER A 266 8.52 -21.08 -21.79
C SER A 266 7.42 -21.90 -22.45
N GLY A 267 6.24 -22.00 -21.82
CA GLY A 267 5.04 -22.61 -22.38
C GLY A 267 4.33 -21.80 -23.46
N GLY A 268 4.94 -20.69 -23.91
CA GLY A 268 4.44 -19.84 -24.99
C GLY A 268 3.24 -18.97 -24.61
N TYR A 269 3.05 -18.66 -23.31
CA TYR A 269 2.08 -17.66 -22.86
C TYR A 269 2.67 -16.25 -22.95
N THR A 270 1.83 -15.28 -23.28
CA THR A 270 2.20 -13.86 -23.24
C THR A 270 1.93 -13.30 -21.84
N VAL A 271 2.98 -12.85 -21.16
CA VAL A 271 2.91 -12.21 -19.84
C VAL A 271 3.25 -10.72 -19.99
N ASN A 272 2.54 -9.85 -19.27
CA ASN A 272 2.56 -8.39 -19.47
C ASN A 272 3.90 -7.71 -19.17
N SER A 273 4.67 -8.22 -18.23
CA SER A 273 5.91 -7.55 -17.77
C SER A 273 6.97 -8.55 -17.34
N LYS A 274 8.24 -8.13 -17.50
CA LYS A 274 9.41 -8.79 -16.91
C LYS A 274 9.77 -8.20 -15.53
N SER A 275 9.13 -7.10 -15.15
CA SER A 275 9.35 -6.39 -13.88
C SER A 275 8.10 -6.50 -13.03
N PHE A 276 8.14 -7.34 -12.01
CA PHE A 276 7.00 -7.63 -11.14
C PHE A 276 7.49 -8.00 -9.72
N PHE A 277 6.55 -8.01 -8.78
CA PHE A 277 6.81 -8.53 -7.43
C PHE A 277 6.13 -9.88 -7.22
N ASP A 278 4.80 -9.89 -7.07
CA ASP A 278 4.00 -11.05 -6.69
C ASP A 278 2.83 -11.33 -7.64
N THR A 279 2.58 -10.44 -8.57
CA THR A 279 1.43 -10.47 -9.46
C THR A 279 1.88 -10.40 -10.91
N ILE A 280 1.29 -11.25 -11.75
CA ILE A 280 1.52 -11.28 -13.20
C ILE A 280 0.19 -11.29 -13.94
N LYS A 281 0.13 -10.62 -15.08
CA LYS A 281 -1.00 -10.60 -15.99
C LYS A 281 -0.68 -11.43 -17.22
N VAL A 282 -1.53 -12.40 -17.53
CA VAL A 282 -1.31 -13.41 -18.56
C VAL A 282 -2.42 -13.34 -19.60
N ALA A 283 -2.08 -13.25 -20.88
CA ALA A 283 -3.07 -13.26 -21.95
C ALA A 283 -3.83 -14.60 -22.04
N LYS A 284 -5.13 -14.56 -22.20
CA LYS A 284 -5.97 -15.75 -22.33
C LYS A 284 -5.71 -16.44 -23.68
N LYS A 285 -5.27 -17.70 -23.65
CA LYS A 285 -5.29 -18.61 -24.81
C LYS A 285 -6.66 -19.29 -24.98
N ASP A 286 -7.39 -19.46 -23.87
CA ASP A 286 -8.71 -20.08 -23.84
C ASP A 286 -9.71 -19.13 -23.15
N LYS A 287 -10.81 -18.82 -23.84
CA LYS A 287 -11.88 -17.97 -23.29
C LYS A 287 -12.54 -18.58 -22.05
N LYS A 288 -12.49 -19.89 -21.86
CA LYS A 288 -13.06 -20.62 -20.73
C LYS A 288 -12.07 -20.80 -19.56
N VAL A 289 -10.91 -20.15 -19.60
CA VAL A 289 -9.86 -20.33 -18.58
C VAL A 289 -10.38 -20.04 -17.16
N ILE A 290 -11.24 -19.04 -16.98
CA ILE A 290 -11.85 -18.71 -15.67
C ILE A 290 -12.75 -19.84 -15.18
N GLU A 291 -13.63 -20.37 -16.04
CA GLU A 291 -14.49 -21.51 -15.68
C GLU A 291 -13.70 -22.75 -15.31
N LYS A 292 -12.63 -23.05 -16.07
CA LYS A 292 -11.71 -24.16 -15.79
C LYS A 292 -10.98 -23.93 -14.45
N ALA A 293 -10.51 -22.72 -14.20
CA ALA A 293 -9.83 -22.34 -12.97
C ALA A 293 -10.71 -22.54 -11.73
N LEU A 294 -11.95 -22.06 -11.79
CA LEU A 294 -12.92 -22.21 -10.69
C LEU A 294 -13.21 -23.69 -10.38
N LYS A 295 -13.32 -24.56 -11.40
CA LYS A 295 -13.47 -26.02 -11.21
C LYS A 295 -12.26 -26.65 -10.51
N LYS A 296 -11.07 -26.09 -10.70
CA LYS A 296 -9.81 -26.50 -10.03
C LYS A 296 -9.54 -25.72 -8.74
N LYS A 297 -10.49 -24.89 -8.29
CA LYS A 297 -10.43 -24.05 -7.08
C LYS A 297 -9.35 -22.95 -7.16
N PHE A 298 -9.04 -22.47 -8.36
CA PHE A 298 -8.25 -21.26 -8.56
C PHE A 298 -9.19 -20.08 -8.79
N ASN A 299 -8.89 -18.94 -8.18
CA ASN A 299 -9.62 -17.70 -8.34
C ASN A 299 -8.71 -16.65 -8.99
N PHE A 300 -8.73 -16.55 -10.31
CA PHE A 300 -7.96 -15.56 -11.05
C PHE A 300 -8.75 -14.27 -11.22
N TRP A 301 -8.05 -13.16 -11.26
CA TRP A 301 -8.66 -11.89 -11.63
C TRP A 301 -8.91 -11.87 -13.14
N ASP A 302 -10.13 -11.48 -13.54
CA ASP A 302 -10.52 -11.41 -14.96
C ASP A 302 -10.39 -9.99 -15.49
N TYR A 303 -9.45 -9.77 -16.41
CA TYR A 303 -9.27 -8.51 -17.15
C TYR A 303 -9.98 -8.53 -18.52
N GLY A 304 -10.81 -9.51 -18.83
CA GLY A 304 -11.46 -9.68 -20.11
C GLY A 304 -10.63 -10.51 -21.10
N ASP A 305 -9.58 -9.94 -21.66
CA ASP A 305 -8.64 -10.62 -22.60
C ASP A 305 -7.49 -11.34 -21.90
N SER A 306 -7.28 -11.09 -20.63
CA SER A 306 -6.19 -11.60 -19.80
C SER A 306 -6.68 -11.98 -18.40
N ILE A 307 -5.82 -12.66 -17.65
CA ILE A 307 -6.04 -13.02 -16.25
C ILE A 307 -4.90 -12.50 -15.39
N GLY A 308 -5.22 -12.09 -14.17
CA GLY A 308 -4.24 -11.76 -13.13
C GLY A 308 -4.06 -12.94 -12.18
N ILE A 309 -2.82 -13.24 -11.85
CA ILE A 309 -2.42 -14.28 -10.88
C ILE A 309 -1.52 -13.62 -9.85
N SER A 310 -1.94 -13.66 -8.58
CA SER A 310 -1.18 -13.13 -7.46
C SER A 310 -0.75 -14.25 -6.54
N ILE A 311 0.49 -14.23 -6.10
CA ILE A 311 1.10 -15.19 -5.17
C ILE A 311 1.30 -14.49 -3.84
N ASP A 312 0.83 -15.09 -2.76
CA ASP A 312 0.99 -14.56 -1.42
C ASP A 312 2.00 -15.37 -0.58
N GLU A 313 2.22 -14.92 0.66
CA GLU A 313 3.14 -15.54 1.61
C GLU A 313 2.72 -16.95 2.06
N THR A 314 1.49 -17.35 1.83
CA THR A 314 0.99 -18.70 2.17
C THR A 314 1.24 -19.72 1.06
N ALA A 315 1.53 -19.24 -0.16
CA ALA A 315 1.79 -20.11 -1.31
C ALA A 315 3.04 -20.99 -1.12
N THR A 316 2.95 -22.19 -1.63
CA THR A 316 4.01 -23.20 -1.57
C THR A 316 4.46 -23.63 -2.97
N ASN A 317 5.61 -24.35 -3.08
CA ASN A 317 6.03 -24.96 -4.34
C ASN A 317 4.95 -25.93 -4.89
N SER A 318 4.21 -26.61 -4.01
CA SER A 318 3.09 -27.46 -4.42
C SER A 318 1.97 -26.67 -5.10
N ASP A 319 1.70 -25.45 -4.64
CA ASP A 319 0.66 -24.62 -5.23
C ASP A 319 1.08 -24.07 -6.59
N ILE A 320 2.36 -23.70 -6.75
CA ILE A 320 2.93 -23.39 -8.07
C ILE A 320 2.90 -24.60 -8.99
N GLY A 321 3.23 -25.82 -8.49
CA GLY A 321 3.12 -27.06 -9.27
C GLY A 321 1.70 -27.28 -9.80
N LYS A 322 0.66 -27.08 -8.97
CA LYS A 322 -0.74 -27.16 -9.39
C LYS A 322 -1.11 -26.14 -10.47
N LEU A 323 -0.53 -24.93 -10.43
CA LEU A 323 -0.72 -23.91 -11.45
C LEU A 323 -0.02 -24.32 -12.75
N ILE A 324 1.18 -24.87 -12.68
CA ILE A 324 1.94 -25.40 -13.82
C ILE A 324 1.16 -26.52 -14.50
N ASP A 325 0.63 -27.49 -13.74
CA ASP A 325 -0.23 -28.56 -14.24
C ASP A 325 -1.54 -28.00 -14.86
N PHE A 326 -2.11 -26.95 -14.26
CA PHE A 326 -3.32 -26.31 -14.79
C PHE A 326 -3.11 -25.68 -16.17
N PHE A 327 -1.92 -25.09 -16.40
CA PHE A 327 -1.55 -24.48 -17.68
C PHE A 327 -0.92 -25.48 -18.66
N GLU A 328 -0.73 -26.74 -18.25
CA GLU A 328 -0.11 -27.84 -19.06
C GLU A 328 1.30 -27.42 -19.57
N ILE A 329 2.12 -26.87 -18.67
CA ILE A 329 3.46 -26.37 -18.94
C ILE A 329 4.48 -27.05 -18.03
N GLU A 330 5.78 -26.86 -18.31
CA GLU A 330 6.86 -27.39 -17.49
C GLU A 330 7.34 -26.40 -16.45
N TRP A 331 7.86 -26.92 -15.33
CA TRP A 331 8.53 -26.11 -14.32
C TRP A 331 9.85 -25.57 -14.87
N VAL A 332 10.01 -24.26 -14.88
CA VAL A 332 11.22 -23.57 -15.34
C VAL A 332 11.75 -22.66 -14.25
N GLU A 333 12.99 -22.88 -13.84
CA GLU A 333 13.68 -22.03 -12.88
C GLU A 333 13.90 -20.63 -13.47
N PRO A 334 13.67 -19.54 -12.67
CA PRO A 334 13.86 -18.19 -13.14
C PRO A 334 15.34 -17.87 -13.35
N VAL A 335 15.63 -17.09 -14.39
CA VAL A 335 16.97 -16.55 -14.65
C VAL A 335 16.98 -15.05 -14.43
N GLY A 336 17.77 -14.57 -13.47
CA GLY A 336 17.89 -13.16 -13.15
C GLY A 336 16.82 -12.65 -12.19
N SER A 337 16.78 -11.34 -11.99
CA SER A 337 15.83 -10.66 -11.09
C SER A 337 14.66 -10.06 -11.85
N SER A 338 13.45 -10.19 -11.30
CA SER A 338 12.26 -9.49 -11.78
C SER A 338 12.23 -8.00 -11.40
N THR A 339 13.09 -7.57 -10.47
CA THR A 339 13.17 -6.16 -10.04
C THR A 339 14.25 -5.44 -10.85
N PRO A 340 13.92 -4.31 -11.50
CA PRO A 340 14.91 -3.48 -12.19
C PRO A 340 16.02 -3.03 -11.23
N PRO A 341 17.31 -3.02 -11.62
CA PRO A 341 18.42 -2.66 -10.72
C PRO A 341 18.30 -1.26 -10.08
N SER A 342 17.67 -0.31 -10.79
CA SER A 342 17.39 1.05 -10.29
C SER A 342 16.29 1.12 -9.24
N LEU A 343 15.45 0.08 -9.16
CA LEU A 343 14.34 -0.01 -8.24
C LEU A 343 14.56 -1.04 -7.12
N VAL A 344 15.73 -1.65 -7.02
CA VAL A 344 16.10 -2.51 -5.88
C VAL A 344 16.26 -1.64 -4.63
N ARG A 345 15.65 -2.04 -3.53
CA ARG A 345 15.83 -1.37 -2.23
C ARG A 345 17.25 -1.54 -1.74
N ARG A 346 17.88 -0.43 -1.38
CA ARG A 346 19.24 -0.40 -0.78
C ARG A 346 19.26 0.17 0.63
N SER A 347 18.21 0.88 1.02
CA SER A 347 18.06 1.45 2.35
C SER A 347 17.68 0.39 3.37
N ASP A 348 18.21 0.52 4.56
CA ASP A 348 17.79 -0.25 5.73
C ASP A 348 16.35 0.14 6.13
N TYR A 349 15.69 -0.73 6.86
CA TYR A 349 14.37 -0.51 7.43
C TYR A 349 14.20 -1.34 8.70
N LEU A 350 13.24 -0.95 9.54
CA LEU A 350 12.98 -1.59 10.83
C LEU A 350 14.24 -1.70 11.69
N THR A 351 15.04 -0.62 11.71
CA THR A 351 16.32 -0.57 12.43
C THR A 351 16.15 -0.38 13.94
N HIS A 352 14.96 0.07 14.38
CA HIS A 352 14.67 0.25 15.80
C HIS A 352 14.78 -1.08 16.56
N PRO A 353 15.36 -1.10 17.78
CA PRO A 353 15.56 -2.34 18.55
C PRO A 353 14.32 -3.21 18.72
N VAL A 354 13.11 -2.63 18.79
CA VAL A 354 11.85 -3.38 18.93
C VAL A 354 11.64 -4.41 17.82
N PHE A 355 12.18 -4.18 16.61
CA PHE A 355 12.08 -5.10 15.49
C PHE A 355 13.26 -6.07 15.37
N ASN A 356 14.22 -6.01 16.31
CA ASN A 356 15.47 -6.76 16.25
C ASN A 356 15.77 -7.52 17.55
N THR A 357 14.76 -7.72 18.40
CA THR A 357 14.93 -8.33 19.72
C THR A 357 14.54 -9.82 19.77
N TYR A 358 13.87 -10.34 18.73
CA TYR A 358 13.38 -11.72 18.64
C TYR A 358 14.12 -12.56 17.60
#